data_188ef6b33df0f94b0cef7de3ecf9218d
#
_entry.id   188ef6b33df0f94b0cef7de3ecf9218d
#
_cell.length_a   1.000
_cell.length_b   1.000
_cell.length_c   1.000
_cell.angle_alpha   90.00
_cell.angle_beta   90.00
_cell.angle_gamma   90.00
#
_symmetry.space_group_name_H-M   'P 1'
#
loop_
_entity.id
_entity.type
_entity.pdbx_description
1 polymer ?
#
loop_
_entity_poly.entity_id
_entity_poly.type
_entity_poly.pdbx_seq_one_letter_code
_entity_poly.pdbx_strand_id
1 'polypeptide(L)'
;MIAQKSLVISLYFTLALAIFPAFTFAQEHGEEHSDLQEAEEEFNATEMILHHIGDSHGWHFFGSGDNSYTLPLPVILYTENGLVTFMSSEFHHDTEGHHVVEKDGMRFVNLHEDIYRLNDGATAVELDAEEHPVNASKPWDFSITKNVAAMLLTVILMLLFFTSLARHHKKNAHAPKGFNNILETLVIFVRDDIAIPQLGEKRYMKFMPFLLSVFFFIWITNLLGLLPGAANVTGNIAVTVSLGLFTLALILINGNKDFWKHTLWMPGVPTFVKPILAVVELAGVFIKPIALMIRLFAN
;
A
#
# COMPACT_ATOMS: atom_id res chain seq x y z
N MET A 1 28.64 -14.15 -7.72
CA MET A 1 28.76 -12.68 -7.55
C MET A 1 27.55 -11.92 -8.12
N ILE A 2 26.97 -12.32 -9.26
CA ILE A 2 25.76 -11.69 -9.84
C ILE A 2 24.51 -11.95 -8.97
N ALA A 3 24.31 -13.16 -8.48
CA ALA A 3 23.16 -13.53 -7.62
C ALA A 3 23.13 -12.77 -6.29
N GLN A 4 24.29 -12.46 -5.73
CA GLN A 4 24.37 -11.74 -4.45
C GLN A 4 24.05 -10.24 -4.60
N LYS A 5 24.40 -9.63 -5.74
CA LYS A 5 24.01 -8.24 -6.06
C LYS A 5 22.52 -8.14 -6.39
N SER A 6 21.95 -9.17 -7.04
CA SER A 6 20.52 -9.25 -7.34
C SER A 6 19.67 -9.38 -6.07
N LEU A 7 20.13 -10.16 -5.09
CA LEU A 7 19.44 -10.30 -3.78
C LEU A 7 19.45 -8.98 -3.00
N VAL A 8 20.55 -8.25 -3.03
CA VAL A 8 20.68 -6.94 -2.37
C VAL A 8 19.76 -5.90 -3.04
N ILE A 9 19.69 -5.89 -4.37
CA ILE A 9 18.79 -4.99 -5.10
C ILE A 9 17.32 -5.31 -4.81
N SER A 10 16.96 -6.61 -4.74
CA SER A 10 15.61 -7.04 -4.35
C SER A 10 15.28 -6.62 -2.91
N LEU A 11 16.24 -6.72 -1.98
CA LEU A 11 16.08 -6.32 -0.60
C LEU A 11 15.89 -4.80 -0.45
N TYR A 12 16.69 -3.99 -1.16
CA TYR A 12 16.50 -2.54 -1.19
C TYR A 12 15.18 -2.13 -1.81
N PHE A 13 14.73 -2.89 -2.81
CA PHE A 13 13.46 -2.62 -3.47
C PHE A 13 12.26 -2.94 -2.57
N THR A 14 12.26 -4.10 -1.89
CA THR A 14 11.22 -4.45 -0.93
C THR A 14 11.22 -3.50 0.27
N LEU A 15 12.40 -3.07 0.73
CA LEU A 15 12.52 -2.08 1.80
C LEU A 15 12.00 -0.69 1.34
N ALA A 16 12.31 -0.27 0.11
CA ALA A 16 11.78 0.96 -0.47
C ALA A 16 10.26 0.93 -0.62
N LEU A 17 9.69 -0.24 -1.00
CA LEU A 17 8.25 -0.43 -1.09
C LEU A 17 7.56 -0.33 0.29
N ALA A 18 8.24 -0.74 1.37
CA ALA A 18 7.73 -0.67 2.74
C ALA A 18 7.84 0.74 3.36
N ILE A 19 8.79 1.56 2.89
CA ILE A 19 9.04 2.92 3.43
C ILE A 19 8.19 3.98 2.70
N PHE A 20 7.81 3.73 1.43
CA PHE A 20 7.10 4.71 0.60
C PHE A 20 5.67 5.06 1.06
N PRO A 21 4.88 4.18 1.72
CA PRO A 21 3.54 4.53 2.21
C PRO A 21 3.52 5.53 3.38
N ALA A 22 4.69 5.89 3.96
CA ALA A 22 4.75 6.93 4.97
C ALA A 22 4.35 8.34 4.47
N PHE A 23 4.15 8.49 3.16
CA PHE A 23 3.55 9.67 2.53
C PHE A 23 2.08 9.40 2.14
N THR A 24 1.29 8.87 3.05
CA THR A 24 -0.17 8.86 2.86
C THR A 24 -0.68 10.28 2.96
N PHE A 25 -0.98 10.88 1.82
CA PHE A 25 -1.87 12.02 1.79
C PHE A 25 -3.20 11.56 2.36
N ALA A 26 -3.67 12.22 3.41
CA ALA A 26 -5.01 12.03 3.92
C ALA A 26 -5.99 12.19 2.75
N GLN A 27 -6.75 11.16 2.48
CA GLN A 27 -7.79 11.19 1.46
C GLN A 27 -8.97 11.90 2.10
N GLU A 28 -9.25 13.10 1.62
CA GLU A 28 -10.46 13.83 1.93
C GLU A 28 -11.64 13.05 1.35
N HIS A 29 -12.40 12.38 2.17
CA HIS A 29 -13.68 11.79 1.79
C HIS A 29 -14.74 12.88 1.91
N GLY A 30 -15.15 13.42 0.78
CA GLY A 30 -16.39 14.19 0.70
C GLY A 30 -17.58 13.23 0.72
N GLU A 31 -18.30 13.17 1.81
CA GLU A 31 -19.57 12.46 1.90
C GLU A 31 -20.71 13.46 1.72
N GLU A 32 -21.58 13.18 0.75
CA GLU A 32 -22.92 13.80 0.67
C GLU A 32 -23.81 13.19 1.76
N HIS A 33 -24.10 13.95 2.80
CA HIS A 33 -25.14 13.62 3.77
C HIS A 33 -26.53 13.93 3.23
N SER A 34 -27.36 12.91 3.13
CA SER A 34 -28.81 13.08 3.07
C SER A 34 -29.37 12.91 4.49
N ASP A 35 -29.94 14.02 5.00
CA ASP A 35 -30.75 14.05 6.21
C ASP A 35 -31.81 12.94 6.25
N LEU A 36 -31.78 12.06 7.25
CA LEU A 36 -32.99 11.40 7.79
C LEU A 36 -32.79 11.02 9.27
N GLN A 37 -33.75 11.39 10.02
CA GLN A 37 -34.04 11.39 11.44
C GLN A 37 -33.76 10.09 12.23
N GLU A 38 -33.55 10.32 13.53
CA GLU A 38 -33.53 9.37 14.64
C GLU A 38 -34.57 8.25 14.53
N ALA A 39 -34.14 7.01 14.48
CA ALA A 39 -34.85 5.85 15.05
C ALA A 39 -33.94 4.59 14.95
N GLU A 40 -33.71 3.94 16.10
CA GLU A 40 -33.17 2.59 16.27
C GLU A 40 -31.78 2.39 15.61
N GLU A 41 -30.81 1.87 16.34
CA GLU A 41 -29.51 1.42 15.82
C GLU A 41 -29.73 0.39 14.69
N GLU A 42 -30.18 0.87 13.56
CA GLU A 42 -30.29 0.08 12.34
C GLU A 42 -28.86 -0.26 11.90
N PHE A 43 -28.55 -1.54 11.93
CA PHE A 43 -27.28 -2.09 11.46
C PHE A 43 -26.92 -1.46 10.09
N ASN A 44 -26.09 -0.43 10.11
CA ASN A 44 -25.65 0.25 8.91
C ASN A 44 -24.51 -0.57 8.26
N ALA A 45 -24.91 -1.47 7.38
CA ALA A 45 -23.96 -2.31 6.66
C ALA A 45 -22.94 -1.50 5.86
N THR A 46 -23.32 -0.33 5.37
CA THR A 46 -22.42 0.57 4.61
C THR A 46 -21.33 1.14 5.49
N GLU A 47 -21.66 1.64 6.65
CA GLU A 47 -20.72 2.19 7.62
C GLU A 47 -19.76 1.11 8.14
N MET A 48 -20.30 -0.07 8.47
CA MET A 48 -19.45 -1.22 8.81
C MET A 48 -18.49 -1.59 7.69
N ILE A 49 -18.94 -1.60 6.44
CA ILE A 49 -18.09 -1.92 5.28
C ILE A 49 -17.02 -0.85 5.11
N LEU A 50 -17.38 0.44 5.17
CA LEU A 50 -16.43 1.54 5.04
C LEU A 50 -15.37 1.51 6.14
N HIS A 51 -15.78 1.28 7.40
CA HIS A 51 -14.85 1.10 8.52
C HIS A 51 -13.90 -0.10 8.33
N HIS A 52 -14.39 -1.21 7.76
CA HIS A 52 -13.56 -2.39 7.50
C HIS A 52 -12.61 -2.22 6.30
N ILE A 53 -12.99 -1.42 5.30
CA ILE A 53 -12.15 -1.15 4.11
C ILE A 53 -11.14 -0.05 4.40
N GLY A 54 -11.48 0.93 5.24
CA GLY A 54 -10.61 2.05 5.62
C GLY A 54 -9.31 1.59 6.27
N ASP A 55 -8.31 2.45 6.24
CA ASP A 55 -7.10 2.24 7.03
C ASP A 55 -7.37 2.65 8.47
N SER A 56 -6.79 1.95 9.44
CA SER A 56 -7.07 2.18 10.87
C SER A 56 -5.80 1.98 11.71
N HIS A 57 -5.78 2.62 12.88
CA HIS A 57 -4.70 2.49 13.87
C HIS A 57 -4.81 1.22 14.72
N GLY A 58 -5.89 0.44 14.55
CA GLY A 58 -6.09 -0.86 15.17
C GLY A 58 -6.40 -1.93 14.14
N TRP A 59 -5.83 -3.13 14.28
CA TRP A 59 -6.14 -4.25 13.40
C TRP A 59 -7.22 -5.12 14.02
N HIS A 60 -8.45 -4.86 13.62
CA HIS A 60 -9.63 -5.61 14.07
C HIS A 60 -9.79 -6.92 13.26
N PHE A 61 -9.88 -8.07 13.94
CA PHE A 61 -10.04 -9.37 13.30
C PHE A 61 -11.48 -9.88 13.35
N PHE A 62 -12.11 -9.87 14.53
CA PHE A 62 -13.48 -10.34 14.73
C PHE A 62 -14.05 -9.88 16.07
N GLY A 63 -15.38 -9.95 16.19
CA GLY A 63 -16.12 -9.57 17.38
C GLY A 63 -16.70 -8.14 17.26
N SER A 64 -17.52 -7.74 18.22
CA SER A 64 -18.08 -6.38 18.34
C SER A 64 -18.18 -6.00 19.82
N GLY A 65 -18.08 -4.72 20.14
CA GLY A 65 -18.11 -4.19 21.49
C GLY A 65 -16.98 -4.78 22.36
N ASP A 66 -17.31 -5.12 23.60
CA ASP A 66 -16.34 -5.62 24.62
C ASP A 66 -15.67 -6.95 24.27
N ASN A 67 -16.22 -7.70 23.30
CA ASN A 67 -15.67 -8.96 22.82
C ASN A 67 -14.92 -8.82 21.49
N SER A 68 -14.44 -7.63 21.15
CA SER A 68 -13.67 -7.39 19.94
C SER A 68 -12.22 -7.83 20.09
N TYR A 69 -11.73 -8.62 19.12
CA TYR A 69 -10.32 -8.98 19.01
C TYR A 69 -9.63 -8.00 18.06
N THR A 70 -8.99 -7.00 18.63
CA THR A 70 -8.23 -5.97 17.90
C THR A 70 -6.78 -6.00 18.35
N LEU A 71 -5.86 -6.15 17.40
CA LEU A 71 -4.44 -6.00 17.66
C LEU A 71 -4.11 -4.51 17.69
N PRO A 72 -3.69 -3.95 18.84
CA PRO A 72 -3.30 -2.55 18.91
C PRO A 72 -1.99 -2.35 18.13
N LEU A 73 -1.94 -1.28 17.37
CA LEU A 73 -0.79 -0.92 16.56
C LEU A 73 -0.07 0.32 17.17
N PRO A 74 1.24 0.44 16.98
CA PRO A 74 1.98 1.58 17.51
C PRO A 74 1.64 2.85 16.73
N VAL A 75 1.23 3.86 17.48
CA VAL A 75 1.02 5.24 17.03
C VAL A 75 2.33 6.01 17.18
N ILE A 76 2.75 6.69 16.12
CA ILE A 76 4.02 7.43 16.03
C ILE A 76 3.72 8.79 15.42
N LEU A 77 3.69 9.83 16.25
CA LEU A 77 3.36 11.18 15.83
C LEU A 77 4.59 12.09 15.94
N TYR A 78 4.81 12.91 14.94
CA TYR A 78 5.79 13.98 14.99
C TYR A 78 5.08 15.31 15.23
N THR A 79 5.32 15.87 16.40
CA THR A 79 4.72 17.12 16.89
C THR A 79 5.78 18.22 16.97
N GLU A 80 5.38 19.44 17.29
CA GLU A 80 6.30 20.56 17.54
C GLU A 80 7.29 20.30 18.68
N ASN A 81 6.89 19.46 19.65
CA ASN A 81 7.72 19.08 20.80
C ASN A 81 8.58 17.83 20.55
N GLY A 82 8.51 17.25 19.35
CA GLY A 82 9.26 16.07 18.97
C GLY A 82 8.39 14.85 18.67
N LEU A 83 9.02 13.67 18.72
CA LEU A 83 8.37 12.39 18.44
C LEU A 83 7.63 11.87 19.68
N VAL A 84 6.35 11.58 19.52
CA VAL A 84 5.48 10.97 20.54
C VAL A 84 5.06 9.60 20.08
N THR A 85 5.18 8.58 20.95
CA THR A 85 4.83 7.21 20.63
C THR A 85 3.99 6.59 21.73
N PHE A 86 2.90 5.90 21.35
CA PHE A 86 2.05 5.15 22.26
C PHE A 86 1.29 4.06 21.48
N MET A 87 0.50 3.24 22.15
CA MET A 87 -0.27 2.19 21.49
C MET A 87 -1.70 2.66 21.21
N SER A 88 -2.25 2.27 20.08
CA SER A 88 -3.63 2.62 19.71
C SER A 88 -4.69 2.11 20.71
N SER A 89 -4.35 1.10 21.51
CA SER A 89 -5.23 0.64 22.61
C SER A 89 -5.54 1.71 23.65
N GLU A 90 -4.73 2.76 23.74
CA GLU A 90 -4.98 3.87 24.68
C GLU A 90 -6.19 4.72 24.28
N PHE A 91 -6.64 4.65 23.02
CA PHE A 91 -7.91 5.28 22.59
C PHE A 91 -9.15 4.44 22.95
N HIS A 92 -9.00 3.23 23.52
CA HIS A 92 -10.12 2.34 23.90
C HIS A 92 -11.11 2.06 22.75
N HIS A 93 -10.62 1.98 21.51
CA HIS A 93 -11.42 1.81 20.28
C HIS A 93 -12.35 3.01 19.95
N ASP A 94 -12.16 4.15 20.61
CA ASP A 94 -12.89 5.37 20.29
C ASP A 94 -12.36 5.95 18.96
N THR A 95 -13.27 6.17 18.01
CA THR A 95 -13.03 6.81 16.72
C THR A 95 -13.87 8.09 16.54
N GLU A 96 -14.60 8.49 17.57
CA GLU A 96 -15.47 9.67 17.56
C GLU A 96 -14.86 10.86 18.34
N GLY A 97 -13.64 10.68 18.86
CA GLY A 97 -12.92 11.74 19.56
C GLY A 97 -13.38 11.99 21.00
N HIS A 98 -14.13 11.08 21.60
CA HIS A 98 -14.60 11.20 22.98
C HIS A 98 -13.49 10.89 23.99
N HIS A 99 -12.58 9.98 23.65
CA HIS A 99 -11.50 9.58 24.53
C HIS A 99 -10.19 10.35 24.25
N VAL A 100 -9.73 11.08 25.25
CA VAL A 100 -8.51 11.90 25.16
C VAL A 100 -7.34 11.15 25.77
N VAL A 101 -6.29 10.94 24.99
CA VAL A 101 -5.02 10.34 25.42
C VAL A 101 -4.03 11.45 25.76
N GLU A 102 -3.48 11.46 26.96
CA GLU A 102 -2.48 12.43 27.39
C GLU A 102 -1.07 11.80 27.37
N LYS A 103 -0.19 12.36 26.53
CA LYS A 103 1.24 11.96 26.41
C LYS A 103 2.12 13.17 26.29
N ASP A 104 3.21 13.17 27.05
CA ASP A 104 4.25 14.22 27.05
C ASP A 104 3.66 15.64 27.25
N GLY A 105 2.59 15.75 28.04
CA GLY A 105 1.89 17.00 28.30
C GLY A 105 1.01 17.50 27.15
N MET A 106 0.81 16.68 26.11
CA MET A 106 -0.07 16.94 24.98
C MET A 106 -1.25 15.98 25.02
N ARG A 107 -2.38 16.41 24.44
CA ARG A 107 -3.61 15.65 24.39
C ARG A 107 -3.93 15.27 22.95
N PHE A 108 -4.28 14.00 22.74
CA PHE A 108 -4.58 13.42 21.44
C PHE A 108 -5.96 12.79 21.47
N VAL A 109 -6.68 12.92 20.34
CA VAL A 109 -7.96 12.26 20.09
C VAL A 109 -7.89 11.55 18.74
N ASN A 110 -8.61 10.45 18.62
CA ASN A 110 -8.82 9.76 17.35
C ASN A 110 -10.22 10.14 16.83
N LEU A 111 -10.26 10.80 15.69
CA LEU A 111 -11.51 11.20 15.03
C LEU A 111 -11.51 10.63 13.61
N HIS A 112 -12.46 9.73 13.31
CA HIS A 112 -12.59 9.07 12.01
C HIS A 112 -11.28 8.41 11.52
N GLU A 113 -10.56 7.75 12.44
CA GLU A 113 -9.24 7.12 12.23
C GLU A 113 -8.09 8.09 11.98
N ASP A 114 -8.31 9.39 12.07
CA ASP A 114 -7.29 10.43 12.06
C ASP A 114 -6.95 10.89 13.49
N ILE A 115 -5.66 11.02 13.78
CA ILE A 115 -5.22 11.45 15.11
C ILE A 115 -4.97 12.96 15.10
N TYR A 116 -5.66 13.65 16.01
CA TYR A 116 -5.53 15.10 16.22
C TYR A 116 -4.93 15.40 17.59
N ARG A 117 -4.09 16.43 17.63
CA ARG A 117 -3.59 17.03 18.86
C ARG A 117 -4.53 18.17 19.24
N LEU A 118 -5.11 18.13 20.43
CA LEU A 118 -5.90 19.21 20.98
C LEU A 118 -5.02 20.43 21.30
N ASN A 119 -5.57 21.63 21.11
CA ASN A 119 -4.92 22.87 21.47
C ASN A 119 -4.76 22.96 23.01
N ASP A 120 -3.78 23.75 23.46
CA ASP A 120 -3.49 23.90 24.88
C ASP A 120 -4.71 24.38 25.64
N GLY A 121 -5.11 23.61 26.67
CA GLY A 121 -6.29 23.90 27.49
C GLY A 121 -7.58 23.24 27.04
N ALA A 122 -7.66 22.70 25.83
CA ALA A 122 -8.85 21.98 25.37
C ALA A 122 -8.95 20.60 26.06
N THR A 123 -10.16 20.24 26.51
CA THR A 123 -10.45 18.97 27.20
C THR A 123 -11.22 17.99 26.32
N ALA A 124 -11.80 18.46 25.22
CA ALA A 124 -12.52 17.68 24.24
C ALA A 124 -12.32 18.29 22.85
N VAL A 125 -12.57 17.52 21.81
CA VAL A 125 -12.60 18.03 20.45
C VAL A 125 -13.90 18.82 20.22
N GLU A 126 -13.80 19.98 19.57
CA GLU A 126 -14.92 20.78 19.12
C GLU A 126 -15.00 20.69 17.61
N LEU A 127 -16.16 20.30 17.09
CA LEU A 127 -16.41 20.11 15.67
C LEU A 127 -17.20 21.28 15.10
N ASP A 128 -16.94 21.66 13.87
CA ASP A 128 -17.78 22.59 13.10
C ASP A 128 -19.00 21.88 12.50
N ALA A 129 -19.77 22.61 11.69
CA ALA A 129 -20.98 22.08 11.03
C ALA A 129 -20.64 21.02 9.93
N GLU A 130 -19.37 20.88 9.57
CA GLU A 130 -18.86 19.96 8.57
C GLU A 130 -18.01 18.83 9.24
N GLU A 131 -18.19 18.65 10.58
CA GLU A 131 -17.47 17.66 11.41
C GLU A 131 -15.94 17.80 11.43
N HIS A 132 -15.39 18.97 11.07
CA HIS A 132 -13.98 19.25 11.18
C HIS A 132 -13.59 19.78 12.57
N PRO A 133 -12.46 19.32 13.14
CA PRO A 133 -12.02 19.78 14.44
C PRO A 133 -11.51 21.24 14.39
N VAL A 134 -12.14 22.14 15.20
CA VAL A 134 -11.83 23.58 15.23
C VAL A 134 -10.72 23.89 16.24
N ASN A 135 -10.64 23.11 17.32
CA ASN A 135 -9.73 23.33 18.43
C ASN A 135 -8.57 22.31 18.48
N ALA A 136 -8.29 21.66 17.35
CA ALA A 136 -7.24 20.66 17.24
C ALA A 136 -6.40 20.85 15.97
N SER A 137 -5.19 20.32 15.97
CA SER A 137 -4.27 20.33 14.83
C SER A 137 -3.86 18.89 14.47
N LYS A 138 -3.71 18.61 13.19
CA LYS A 138 -3.29 17.29 12.70
C LYS A 138 -1.75 17.24 12.70
N PRO A 139 -1.11 16.44 13.55
CA PRO A 139 0.34 16.25 13.55
C PRO A 139 0.75 15.40 12.33
N TRP A 140 2.06 15.35 12.06
CA TRP A 140 2.58 14.40 11.09
C TRP A 140 2.48 12.99 11.67
N ASP A 141 1.71 12.15 10.98
CA ASP A 141 1.44 10.79 11.40
C ASP A 141 2.35 9.80 10.65
N PHE A 142 3.18 9.07 11.40
CA PHE A 142 4.04 7.98 10.93
C PHE A 142 3.64 6.65 11.57
N SER A 143 2.43 6.55 12.06
CA SER A 143 1.93 5.36 12.76
C SER A 143 1.95 4.12 11.86
N ILE A 144 2.05 2.98 12.49
CA ILE A 144 1.87 1.70 11.82
C ILE A 144 0.37 1.41 11.78
N THR A 145 -0.26 1.78 10.68
CA THR A 145 -1.67 1.49 10.43
C THR A 145 -1.86 0.03 10.02
N LYS A 146 -3.10 -0.41 9.96
CA LYS A 146 -3.50 -1.76 9.52
C LYS A 146 -2.90 -2.13 8.17
N ASN A 147 -2.96 -1.22 7.19
CA ASN A 147 -2.40 -1.44 5.86
C ASN A 147 -0.87 -1.52 5.88
N VAL A 148 -0.20 -0.65 6.66
CA VAL A 148 1.26 -0.70 6.84
C VAL A 148 1.69 -2.01 7.51
N ALA A 149 0.98 -2.44 8.55
CA ALA A 149 1.25 -3.71 9.22
C ALA A 149 1.10 -4.91 8.27
N ALA A 150 0.05 -4.93 7.43
CA ALA A 150 -0.16 -5.97 6.43
C ALA A 150 0.92 -5.95 5.33
N MET A 151 1.37 -4.77 4.90
CA MET A 151 2.51 -4.65 3.98
C MET A 151 3.81 -5.18 4.60
N LEU A 152 4.11 -4.84 5.85
CA LEU A 152 5.27 -5.36 6.56
C LEU A 152 5.20 -6.89 6.70
N LEU A 153 4.03 -7.42 7.06
CA LEU A 153 3.80 -8.87 7.10
C LEU A 153 4.07 -9.51 5.73
N THR A 154 3.57 -8.92 4.66
CA THR A 154 3.81 -9.38 3.29
C THR A 154 5.30 -9.42 2.95
N VAL A 155 6.04 -8.35 3.29
CA VAL A 155 7.49 -8.29 3.08
C VAL A 155 8.22 -9.39 3.87
N ILE A 156 7.84 -9.61 5.12
CA ILE A 156 8.41 -10.68 5.95
C ILE A 156 8.13 -12.05 5.33
N LEU A 157 6.90 -12.31 4.89
CA LEU A 157 6.54 -13.57 4.21
C LEU A 157 7.33 -13.75 2.92
N MET A 158 7.49 -12.71 2.10
CA MET A 158 8.32 -12.77 0.90
C MET A 158 9.77 -13.11 1.22
N LEU A 159 10.36 -12.47 2.22
CA LEU A 159 11.73 -12.77 2.65
C LEU A 159 11.86 -14.23 3.12
N LEU A 160 10.92 -14.73 3.90
CA LEU A 160 10.90 -16.13 4.35
C LEU A 160 10.79 -17.09 3.16
N PHE A 161 9.87 -16.84 2.23
CA PHE A 161 9.63 -17.69 1.07
C PHE A 161 10.86 -17.75 0.15
N PHE A 162 11.38 -16.59 -0.24
CA PHE A 162 12.54 -16.54 -1.15
C PHE A 162 13.82 -17.05 -0.49
N THR A 163 14.05 -16.78 0.80
CA THR A 163 15.21 -17.34 1.50
C THR A 163 15.09 -18.85 1.69
N SER A 164 13.89 -19.38 1.93
CA SER A 164 13.64 -20.82 1.98
C SER A 164 13.96 -21.47 0.63
N LEU A 165 13.41 -20.94 -0.44
CA LEU A 165 13.63 -21.43 -1.81
C LEU A 165 15.13 -21.37 -2.19
N ALA A 166 15.80 -20.25 -1.92
CA ALA A 166 17.20 -20.06 -2.19
C ALA A 166 18.11 -21.02 -1.41
N ARG A 167 17.79 -21.29 -0.13
CA ARG A 167 18.50 -22.28 0.69
C ARG A 167 18.33 -23.68 0.15
N HIS A 168 17.13 -24.04 -0.32
CA HIS A 168 16.85 -25.34 -0.91
C HIS A 168 17.74 -25.58 -2.13
N HIS A 169 17.75 -24.67 -3.10
CA HIS A 169 18.56 -24.78 -4.30
C HIS A 169 20.08 -24.75 -4.05
N LYS A 170 20.52 -24.10 -2.98
CA LYS A 170 21.94 -24.12 -2.58
C LYS A 170 22.38 -25.47 -2.02
N LYS A 171 21.46 -26.19 -1.34
CA LYS A 171 21.78 -27.47 -0.67
C LYS A 171 21.49 -28.70 -1.51
N ASN A 172 20.51 -28.64 -2.38
CA ASN A 172 19.97 -29.78 -3.11
C ASN A 172 19.99 -29.52 -4.61
N ALA A 173 20.44 -30.50 -5.38
CA ALA A 173 20.39 -30.49 -6.84
C ALA A 173 19.02 -30.97 -7.39
N HIS A 174 18.11 -31.43 -6.52
CA HIS A 174 16.81 -31.97 -6.90
C HIS A 174 15.73 -30.89 -6.78
N ALA A 175 14.66 -31.03 -7.58
CA ALA A 175 13.49 -30.17 -7.50
C ALA A 175 12.91 -30.13 -6.09
N PRO A 176 12.49 -28.96 -5.58
CA PRO A 176 11.90 -28.83 -4.27
C PRO A 176 10.55 -29.58 -4.19
N LYS A 177 10.19 -29.98 -2.98
CA LYS A 177 8.91 -30.64 -2.68
C LYS A 177 8.02 -29.73 -1.83
N GLY A 178 6.71 -29.97 -1.86
CA GLY A 178 5.75 -29.24 -1.04
C GLY A 178 5.62 -27.78 -1.46
N PHE A 179 5.56 -26.87 -0.48
CA PHE A 179 5.32 -25.45 -0.71
C PHE A 179 6.40 -24.76 -1.57
N ASN A 180 7.67 -25.15 -1.40
CA ASN A 180 8.76 -24.62 -2.23
C ASN A 180 8.61 -24.98 -3.72
N ASN A 181 7.94 -26.10 -4.05
CA ASN A 181 7.66 -26.46 -5.44
C ASN A 181 6.61 -25.50 -6.06
N ILE A 182 5.60 -25.09 -5.28
CA ILE A 182 4.61 -24.09 -5.74
C ILE A 182 5.31 -22.75 -5.99
N LEU A 183 6.16 -22.31 -5.07
CA LEU A 183 6.91 -21.07 -5.24
C LEU A 183 7.84 -21.11 -6.46
N GLU A 184 8.54 -22.22 -6.68
CA GLU A 184 9.39 -22.40 -7.85
C GLU A 184 8.58 -22.34 -9.15
N THR A 185 7.43 -23.01 -9.20
CA THR A 185 6.53 -22.97 -10.35
C THR A 185 6.10 -21.54 -10.69
N LEU A 186 5.74 -20.73 -9.68
CA LEU A 186 5.39 -19.32 -9.87
C LEU A 186 6.60 -18.48 -10.34
N VAL A 187 7.79 -18.74 -9.82
CA VAL A 187 9.01 -18.05 -10.28
C VAL A 187 9.31 -18.39 -11.74
N ILE A 188 9.15 -19.65 -12.13
CA ILE A 188 9.32 -20.11 -13.52
C ILE A 188 8.27 -19.47 -14.41
N PHE A 189 7.00 -19.42 -13.98
CA PHE A 189 5.93 -18.74 -14.70
C PHE A 189 6.26 -17.26 -14.97
N VAL A 190 6.67 -16.51 -13.94
CA VAL A 190 7.05 -15.11 -14.11
C VAL A 190 8.24 -14.95 -15.05
N ARG A 191 9.19 -15.89 -15.03
CA ARG A 191 10.34 -15.88 -15.93
C ARG A 191 9.96 -16.18 -17.38
N ASP A 192 9.28 -17.30 -17.61
CA ASP A 192 9.09 -17.88 -18.96
C ASP A 192 7.89 -17.27 -19.68
N ASP A 193 6.80 -16.98 -18.97
CA ASP A 193 5.58 -16.46 -19.58
C ASP A 193 5.50 -14.92 -19.55
N ILE A 194 6.26 -14.26 -18.66
CA ILE A 194 6.20 -12.79 -18.55
C ILE A 194 7.54 -12.15 -18.92
N ALA A 195 8.63 -12.49 -18.21
CA ALA A 195 9.88 -11.74 -18.33
C ALA A 195 10.59 -11.97 -19.66
N ILE A 196 10.76 -13.21 -20.09
CA ILE A 196 11.48 -13.55 -21.34
C ILE A 196 10.71 -13.04 -22.57
N PRO A 197 9.39 -13.25 -22.74
CA PRO A 197 8.67 -12.76 -23.90
C PRO A 197 8.65 -11.23 -24.02
N GLN A 198 8.64 -10.50 -22.89
CA GLN A 198 8.56 -9.04 -22.88
C GLN A 198 9.92 -8.34 -22.99
N LEU A 199 10.95 -8.89 -22.36
CA LEU A 199 12.27 -8.25 -22.22
C LEU A 199 13.37 -8.90 -23.08
N GLY A 200 13.10 -10.11 -23.56
CA GLY A 200 14.06 -10.94 -24.30
C GLY A 200 15.12 -11.58 -23.38
N GLU A 201 15.73 -12.66 -23.86
CA GLU A 201 16.69 -13.50 -23.11
C GLU A 201 17.91 -12.74 -22.54
N LYS A 202 18.31 -11.63 -23.19
CA LYS A 202 19.49 -10.88 -22.76
C LYS A 202 19.24 -9.91 -21.62
N ARG A 203 18.01 -9.44 -21.44
CA ARG A 203 17.68 -8.35 -20.51
C ARG A 203 16.82 -8.78 -19.32
N TYR A 204 16.07 -9.89 -19.43
CA TYR A 204 15.13 -10.30 -18.38
C TYR A 204 15.81 -10.47 -17.01
N MET A 205 17.03 -10.98 -16.95
CA MET A 205 17.79 -11.20 -15.70
C MET A 205 17.97 -9.91 -14.87
N LYS A 206 18.08 -8.75 -15.54
CA LYS A 206 18.23 -7.46 -14.86
C LYS A 206 16.95 -7.05 -14.14
N PHE A 207 15.80 -7.32 -14.75
CA PHE A 207 14.49 -6.89 -14.24
C PHE A 207 13.76 -7.98 -13.45
N MET A 208 14.26 -9.22 -13.48
CA MET A 208 13.64 -10.35 -12.79
C MET A 208 13.41 -10.12 -11.29
N PRO A 209 14.37 -9.55 -10.52
CA PRO A 209 14.13 -9.27 -9.10
C PRO A 209 12.96 -8.31 -8.87
N PHE A 210 12.85 -7.28 -9.71
CA PHE A 210 11.74 -6.33 -9.65
C PHE A 210 10.40 -6.99 -9.97
N LEU A 211 10.34 -7.73 -11.08
CA LEU A 211 9.11 -8.41 -11.51
C LEU A 211 8.62 -9.41 -10.46
N LEU A 212 9.53 -10.19 -9.89
CA LEU A 212 9.20 -11.12 -8.81
C LEU A 212 8.71 -10.39 -7.56
N SER A 213 9.38 -9.30 -7.16
CA SER A 213 8.99 -8.53 -5.97
C SER A 213 7.58 -7.97 -6.13
N VAL A 214 7.27 -7.32 -7.26
CA VAL A 214 5.93 -6.75 -7.52
C VAL A 214 4.88 -7.85 -7.64
N PHE A 215 5.17 -8.93 -8.38
CA PHE A 215 4.23 -10.04 -8.56
C PHE A 215 3.86 -10.67 -7.21
N PHE A 216 4.86 -11.07 -6.42
CA PHE A 216 4.60 -11.72 -5.13
C PHE A 216 4.03 -10.76 -4.10
N PHE A 217 4.41 -9.49 -4.11
CA PHE A 217 3.81 -8.48 -3.23
C PHE A 217 2.31 -8.36 -3.49
N ILE A 218 1.90 -8.13 -4.75
CA ILE A 218 0.48 -8.03 -5.11
C ILE A 218 -0.24 -9.35 -4.84
N TRP A 219 0.36 -10.48 -5.18
CA TRP A 219 -0.25 -11.80 -5.00
C TRP A 219 -0.48 -12.13 -3.52
N ILE A 220 0.52 -11.91 -2.66
CA ILE A 220 0.43 -12.20 -1.23
C ILE A 220 -0.53 -11.22 -0.54
N THR A 221 -0.46 -9.92 -0.85
CA THR A 221 -1.41 -8.94 -0.26
C THR A 221 -2.85 -9.26 -0.63
N ASN A 222 -3.13 -9.67 -1.87
CA ASN A 222 -4.47 -10.09 -2.27
C ASN A 222 -4.91 -11.39 -1.57
N LEU A 223 -4.01 -12.36 -1.38
CA LEU A 223 -4.31 -13.57 -0.60
C LEU A 223 -4.57 -13.24 0.87
N LEU A 224 -3.80 -12.35 1.47
CA LEU A 224 -4.05 -11.89 2.83
C LEU A 224 -5.40 -11.17 2.92
N GLY A 225 -5.76 -10.36 1.92
CA GLY A 225 -7.05 -9.66 1.86
C GLY A 225 -8.29 -10.58 1.81
N LEU A 226 -8.12 -11.86 1.47
CA LEU A 226 -9.21 -12.84 1.51
C LEU A 226 -9.50 -13.37 2.93
N LEU A 227 -8.63 -13.10 3.90
CA LEU A 227 -8.83 -13.53 5.28
C LEU A 227 -9.83 -12.60 5.98
N PRO A 228 -10.73 -13.13 6.82
CA PRO A 228 -11.62 -12.30 7.63
C PRO A 228 -10.84 -11.31 8.50
N GLY A 229 -11.23 -10.05 8.52
CA GLY A 229 -10.53 -8.99 9.26
C GLY A 229 -9.20 -8.53 8.63
N ALA A 230 -8.83 -9.03 7.45
CA ALA A 230 -7.59 -8.64 6.81
C ALA A 230 -7.63 -7.21 6.24
N ALA A 231 -6.43 -6.63 6.10
CA ALA A 231 -6.28 -5.32 5.48
C ALA A 231 -6.42 -5.41 3.96
N ASN A 232 -7.23 -4.54 3.37
CA ASN A 232 -7.32 -4.40 1.92
C ASN A 232 -6.23 -3.43 1.43
N VAL A 233 -5.00 -3.89 1.38
CA VAL A 233 -3.83 -3.08 1.02
C VAL A 233 -3.94 -2.50 -0.40
N THR A 234 -4.45 -3.28 -1.36
CA THR A 234 -4.63 -2.82 -2.74
C THR A 234 -5.85 -1.91 -2.91
N GLY A 235 -6.80 -1.92 -1.97
CA GLY A 235 -7.90 -0.96 -1.89
C GLY A 235 -7.47 0.43 -1.40
N ASN A 236 -6.25 0.57 -0.89
CA ASN A 236 -5.69 1.88 -0.58
C ASN A 236 -5.09 2.52 -1.83
N ILE A 237 -5.64 3.67 -2.23
CA ILE A 237 -5.22 4.36 -3.46
C ILE A 237 -3.77 4.84 -3.39
N ALA A 238 -3.26 5.21 -2.20
CA ALA A 238 -1.87 5.64 -2.02
C ALA A 238 -0.88 4.50 -2.36
N VAL A 239 -1.21 3.27 -1.99
CA VAL A 239 -0.40 2.08 -2.31
C VAL A 239 -0.39 1.81 -3.82
N THR A 240 -1.56 1.83 -4.46
CA THR A 240 -1.67 1.54 -5.89
C THR A 240 -1.06 2.64 -6.76
N VAL A 241 -1.22 3.91 -6.37
CA VAL A 241 -0.55 5.04 -7.01
C VAL A 241 0.97 4.92 -6.87
N SER A 242 1.48 4.59 -5.69
CA SER A 242 2.92 4.38 -5.46
C SER A 242 3.50 3.30 -6.35
N LEU A 243 2.83 2.14 -6.46
CA LEU A 243 3.23 1.04 -7.35
C LEU A 243 3.23 1.46 -8.83
N GLY A 244 2.19 2.19 -9.24
CA GLY A 244 2.07 2.67 -10.60
C GLY A 244 3.12 3.72 -10.95
N LEU A 245 3.36 4.70 -10.07
CA LEU A 245 4.40 5.72 -10.24
C LEU A 245 5.80 5.09 -10.27
N PHE A 246 6.05 4.10 -9.41
CA PHE A 246 7.32 3.39 -9.42
C PHE A 246 7.55 2.62 -10.73
N THR A 247 6.52 1.96 -11.23
CA THR A 247 6.56 1.28 -12.53
C THR A 247 6.79 2.28 -13.67
N LEU A 248 6.11 3.43 -13.66
CA LEU A 248 6.33 4.50 -14.62
C LEU A 248 7.76 5.02 -14.57
N ALA A 249 8.28 5.31 -13.38
CA ALA A 249 9.66 5.76 -13.19
C ALA A 249 10.67 4.76 -13.77
N LEU A 250 10.47 3.46 -13.53
CA LEU A 250 11.33 2.43 -14.11
C LEU A 250 11.27 2.38 -15.64
N ILE A 251 10.11 2.55 -16.25
CA ILE A 251 9.95 2.62 -17.71
C ILE A 251 10.73 3.84 -18.26
N LEU A 252 10.57 4.99 -17.63
CA LEU A 252 11.22 6.22 -18.08
C LEU A 252 12.74 6.17 -17.93
N ILE A 253 13.26 5.67 -16.78
CA ILE A 253 14.69 5.60 -16.49
C ILE A 253 15.41 4.54 -17.37
N ASN A 254 14.74 3.41 -17.63
CA ASN A 254 15.33 2.33 -18.43
C ASN A 254 14.98 2.42 -19.93
N GLY A 255 14.23 3.45 -20.35
CA GLY A 255 13.88 3.69 -21.74
C GLY A 255 15.13 3.96 -22.59
N ASN A 256 15.41 3.07 -23.54
CA ASN A 256 16.54 3.21 -24.47
C ASN A 256 16.24 4.23 -25.56
N LYS A 257 17.27 4.66 -26.30
CA LYS A 257 17.12 5.52 -27.49
C LYS A 257 16.13 4.92 -28.51
N ASP A 258 16.13 3.60 -28.68
CA ASP A 258 15.21 2.91 -29.57
C ASP A 258 13.75 2.97 -29.07
N PHE A 259 13.53 2.88 -27.76
CA PHE A 259 12.22 3.07 -27.14
C PHE A 259 11.66 4.47 -27.43
N TRP A 260 12.44 5.52 -27.15
CA TRP A 260 12.01 6.90 -27.42
C TRP A 260 11.86 7.20 -28.91
N LYS A 261 12.75 6.62 -29.75
CA LYS A 261 12.64 6.74 -31.21
C LYS A 261 11.36 6.07 -31.72
N HIS A 262 11.01 4.90 -31.17
CA HIS A 262 9.76 4.20 -31.55
C HIS A 262 8.54 4.98 -31.08
N THR A 263 8.54 5.48 -29.86
CA THR A 263 7.44 6.25 -29.28
C THR A 263 7.21 7.58 -30.00
N LEU A 264 8.28 8.33 -30.31
CA LEU A 264 8.18 9.66 -30.93
C LEU A 264 8.19 9.61 -32.45
N TRP A 265 8.81 8.61 -33.05
CA TRP A 265 9.01 8.51 -34.50
C TRP A 265 8.91 7.08 -34.99
N MET A 266 7.71 6.54 -35.01
CA MET A 266 7.48 5.13 -35.38
C MET A 266 7.96 4.85 -36.81
N PRO A 267 8.82 3.82 -37.03
CA PRO A 267 9.24 3.41 -38.35
C PRO A 267 8.08 2.73 -39.12
N GLY A 268 8.08 2.87 -40.44
CA GLY A 268 7.08 2.23 -41.31
C GLY A 268 5.75 2.97 -41.48
N VAL A 269 5.58 4.15 -40.86
CA VAL A 269 4.36 4.99 -40.95
C VAL A 269 4.59 6.19 -41.87
N PRO A 270 3.60 6.60 -42.68
CA PRO A 270 3.67 7.81 -43.46
C PRO A 270 4.00 9.04 -42.63
N THR A 271 4.83 9.95 -43.15
CA THR A 271 5.41 11.04 -42.38
C THR A 271 4.35 12.02 -41.82
N PHE A 272 3.24 12.23 -42.50
CA PHE A 272 2.18 13.12 -42.03
C PHE A 272 1.36 12.55 -40.84
N VAL A 273 1.32 11.25 -40.67
CA VAL A 273 0.62 10.58 -39.55
C VAL A 273 1.50 10.50 -38.29
N LYS A 274 2.84 10.52 -38.44
CA LYS A 274 3.77 10.36 -37.32
C LYS A 274 3.55 11.33 -36.17
N PRO A 275 3.29 12.63 -36.34
CA PRO A 275 3.08 13.56 -35.24
C PRO A 275 1.84 13.20 -34.41
N ILE A 276 0.76 12.78 -35.05
CA ILE A 276 -0.47 12.37 -34.36
C ILE A 276 -0.20 11.09 -33.58
N LEU A 277 0.45 10.12 -34.20
CA LEU A 277 0.78 8.85 -33.57
C LEU A 277 1.75 9.03 -32.39
N ALA A 278 2.71 9.95 -32.50
CA ALA A 278 3.64 10.28 -31.42
C ALA A 278 2.93 10.78 -30.16
N VAL A 279 1.90 11.63 -30.33
CA VAL A 279 1.11 12.12 -29.19
C VAL A 279 0.33 10.97 -28.53
N VAL A 280 -0.30 10.10 -29.34
CA VAL A 280 -1.07 8.95 -28.84
C VAL A 280 -0.15 7.94 -28.12
N GLU A 281 1.01 7.66 -28.70
CA GLU A 281 1.96 6.70 -28.12
C GLU A 281 2.60 7.25 -26.84
N LEU A 282 2.94 8.54 -26.83
CA LEU A 282 3.42 9.21 -25.62
C LEU A 282 2.36 9.21 -24.51
N ALA A 283 1.12 9.54 -24.84
CA ALA A 283 -0.01 9.44 -23.91
C ALA A 283 -0.15 8.00 -23.37
N GLY A 284 0.01 6.97 -24.24
CA GLY A 284 -0.04 5.58 -23.87
C GLY A 284 1.00 5.17 -22.80
N VAL A 285 2.19 5.80 -22.81
CA VAL A 285 3.22 5.55 -21.77
C VAL A 285 2.72 5.94 -20.39
N PHE A 286 1.93 7.01 -20.26
CA PHE A 286 1.35 7.47 -19.00
C PHE A 286 0.04 6.76 -18.66
N ILE A 287 -0.82 6.55 -19.66
CA ILE A 287 -2.15 5.93 -19.45
C ILE A 287 -2.03 4.48 -18.96
N LYS A 288 -1.05 3.72 -19.44
CA LYS A 288 -0.86 2.32 -19.01
C LYS A 288 -0.65 2.16 -17.50
N PRO A 289 0.28 2.90 -16.83
CA PRO A 289 0.41 2.88 -15.38
C PRO A 289 -0.86 3.35 -14.66
N ILE A 290 -1.53 4.40 -15.16
CA ILE A 290 -2.79 4.89 -14.57
C ILE A 290 -3.88 3.80 -14.64
N ALA A 291 -4.03 3.14 -15.79
CA ALA A 291 -4.96 2.03 -15.93
C ALA A 291 -4.62 0.85 -14.98
N LEU A 292 -3.33 0.61 -14.73
CA LEU A 292 -2.88 -0.39 -13.76
C LEU A 292 -3.26 0.00 -12.33
N MET A 293 -3.05 1.27 -11.93
CA MET A 293 -3.45 1.79 -10.62
C MET A 293 -4.95 1.58 -10.39
N ILE A 294 -5.80 2.02 -11.32
CA ILE A 294 -7.26 1.88 -11.23
C ILE A 294 -7.65 0.41 -11.15
N ARG A 295 -7.03 -0.45 -11.95
CA ARG A 295 -7.31 -1.89 -11.94
C ARG A 295 -6.97 -2.53 -10.59
N LEU A 296 -5.81 -2.18 -10.01
CA LEU A 296 -5.39 -2.72 -8.72
C LEU A 296 -6.29 -2.20 -7.59
N PHE A 297 -6.68 -0.93 -7.65
CA PHE A 297 -7.57 -0.31 -6.67
C PHE A 297 -8.98 -0.90 -6.72
N ALA A 298 -9.52 -1.12 -7.92
CA ALA A 298 -10.89 -1.61 -8.10
C ALA A 298 -11.04 -3.14 -7.88
N ASN A 299 -9.94 -3.88 -7.74
CA ASN A 299 -9.95 -5.34 -7.57
C ASN A 299 -10.00 -5.73 -6.10
#